data_05ea4fc13e280eda10fca3d123bf277e
#
_entry.id   05ea4fc13e280eda10fca3d123bf277e
#
_cell.length_a   1.000
_cell.length_b   1.000
_cell.length_c   1.000
_cell.angle_alpha   90.00
_cell.angle_beta   90.00
_cell.angle_gamma   90.00
#
_symmetry.space_group_name_H-M   'P 1'
#
loop_
_entity.id
_entity.type
_entity.pdbx_description
1 polymer ?
#
loop_
_entity_poly.entity_id
_entity_poly.type
_entity_poly.pdbx_seq_one_letter_code
_entity_poly.pdbx_strand_id
1 'polypeptide(L)'
;MAIKILNDNCKGCTLCTKACPFGALSMGKDGDRKIAVVDEGKCTNCNACVSKCNFEAIESAPEAEAVDLSDYKHIWVFAEQRDGKLMDVALELIGEGYRLAKEISDDTQLCAVIVGDGIDHLAKECFEYGAEKVYLIQDPLLKNYTTDGYTKVINDAIEEYKPEIVLYGATHIGRDLAPRIAGRCNTGLTADCTRLDVKVSSYIEFAKKNTTLDTSSLDPNDPSTGIKQTRPAFGGNLMATIVCPKTRPQMSTVRPGVMSKREPVPGATGEIVNVKPAIEAADIRTQVVEVVKSAKELVSLTDADIIVAGGRGLGDAEGFKLLDEFAEKIGGVTAASRAAVDSGWIDHSRQVGQTGTTVKPNIYFACGISGAIQHLAGMQTSDIIVAINKDPDAPIFEVADYGIVGDLYKVIPALIEEWDNAEALFEASEK
;
A
#
# COMPACT_ATOMS: atom_id res chain seq x y z
N MET A 1 1.34 30.70 -1.32
CA MET A 1 1.17 32.02 -1.99
C MET A 1 0.07 31.85 -3.03
N ALA A 2 -0.80 32.85 -3.20
CA ALA A 2 -1.88 32.83 -4.19
C ALA A 2 -1.42 33.44 -5.53
N ILE A 3 -2.20 33.22 -6.59
CA ILE A 3 -2.04 33.93 -7.84
C ILE A 3 -2.15 35.46 -7.62
N LYS A 4 -1.49 36.24 -8.46
CA LYS A 4 -1.55 37.71 -8.38
C LYS A 4 -2.37 38.27 -9.53
N ILE A 5 -3.25 39.22 -9.23
CA ILE A 5 -4.02 39.94 -10.25
C ILE A 5 -3.28 41.24 -10.61
N LEU A 6 -3.02 41.41 -11.89
CA LEU A 6 -2.50 42.67 -12.48
C LEU A 6 -3.68 43.58 -12.78
N ASN A 7 -3.97 44.51 -11.87
CA ASN A 7 -5.14 45.39 -11.95
C ASN A 7 -5.19 46.16 -13.26
N ASP A 8 -4.04 46.60 -13.76
CA ASP A 8 -3.97 47.41 -14.99
C ASP A 8 -4.38 46.64 -16.24
N ASN A 9 -4.09 45.35 -16.28
CA ASN A 9 -4.43 44.48 -17.40
C ASN A 9 -5.85 43.93 -17.29
N CYS A 10 -6.44 43.91 -16.08
CA CYS A 10 -7.73 43.30 -15.84
C CYS A 10 -8.86 44.13 -16.46
N LYS A 11 -9.65 43.52 -17.35
CA LYS A 11 -10.81 44.14 -18.01
C LYS A 11 -12.15 43.77 -17.35
N GLY A 12 -12.15 43.11 -16.21
CA GLY A 12 -13.36 42.73 -15.48
C GLY A 12 -14.30 41.77 -16.21
N CYS A 13 -13.77 40.94 -17.12
CA CYS A 13 -14.54 40.07 -18.02
C CYS A 13 -15.16 38.84 -17.34
N THR A 14 -14.88 38.56 -16.07
CA THR A 14 -15.41 37.43 -15.25
C THR A 14 -15.00 36.01 -15.67
N LEU A 15 -14.19 35.82 -16.71
CA LEU A 15 -13.81 34.47 -17.16
C LEU A 15 -13.05 33.68 -16.09
N CYS A 16 -12.17 34.34 -15.35
CA CYS A 16 -11.38 33.72 -14.28
C CYS A 16 -12.23 33.27 -13.09
N THR A 17 -13.29 34.02 -12.76
CA THR A 17 -14.18 33.62 -11.65
C THR A 17 -14.99 32.36 -11.98
N LYS A 18 -15.37 32.20 -13.27
CA LYS A 18 -16.04 30.98 -13.75
C LYS A 18 -15.10 29.80 -13.89
N ALA A 19 -13.82 30.06 -14.13
CA ALA A 19 -12.80 29.04 -14.31
C ALA A 19 -12.24 28.51 -12.97
N CYS A 20 -12.50 29.20 -11.86
CA CYS A 20 -11.96 28.78 -10.55
C CYS A 20 -12.84 27.71 -9.91
N PRO A 21 -12.37 26.45 -9.81
CA PRO A 21 -13.17 25.37 -9.22
C PRO A 21 -13.33 25.51 -7.70
N PHE A 22 -12.47 26.32 -7.06
CA PHE A 22 -12.47 26.54 -5.61
C PHE A 22 -13.20 27.81 -5.17
N GLY A 23 -13.77 28.57 -6.11
CA GLY A 23 -14.46 29.82 -5.80
C GLY A 23 -13.55 30.89 -5.14
N ALA A 24 -12.24 30.80 -5.37
CA ALA A 24 -11.25 31.73 -4.81
C ALA A 24 -11.21 33.08 -5.51
N LEU A 25 -11.90 33.25 -6.63
CA LEU A 25 -11.94 34.51 -7.40
C LEU A 25 -13.33 35.12 -7.38
N SER A 26 -13.39 36.39 -7.04
CA SER A 26 -14.61 37.22 -7.05
C SER A 26 -14.37 38.51 -7.84
N MET A 27 -15.43 39.25 -8.10
CA MET A 27 -15.31 40.58 -8.73
C MET A 27 -15.35 41.65 -7.65
N GLY A 28 -14.32 42.49 -7.66
CA GLY A 28 -14.20 43.69 -6.86
C GLY A 28 -14.17 44.96 -7.72
N LYS A 29 -13.81 46.07 -7.10
CA LYS A 29 -13.63 47.37 -7.76
C LYS A 29 -12.25 47.94 -7.43
N ASP A 30 -11.63 48.57 -8.41
CA ASP A 30 -10.43 49.39 -8.27
C ASP A 30 -10.77 50.76 -8.88
N GLY A 31 -11.15 51.71 -8.03
CA GLY A 31 -11.83 52.93 -8.46
C GLY A 31 -13.17 52.62 -9.14
N ASP A 32 -13.38 53.14 -10.35
CA ASP A 32 -14.59 52.87 -11.16
C ASP A 32 -14.51 51.59 -11.99
N ARG A 33 -13.36 50.93 -12.03
CA ARG A 33 -13.15 49.71 -12.82
C ARG A 33 -13.50 48.46 -12.04
N LYS A 34 -14.17 47.50 -12.70
CA LYS A 34 -14.35 46.16 -12.17
C LYS A 34 -13.07 45.36 -12.41
N ILE A 35 -12.57 44.72 -11.36
CA ILE A 35 -11.39 43.85 -11.42
C ILE A 35 -11.69 42.52 -10.73
N ALA A 36 -10.92 41.49 -11.06
CA ALA A 36 -10.92 40.23 -10.29
C ALA A 36 -10.16 40.43 -8.98
N VAL A 37 -10.64 39.81 -7.91
CA VAL A 37 -9.99 39.77 -6.58
C VAL A 37 -9.83 38.32 -6.16
N VAL A 38 -8.67 37.98 -5.64
CA VAL A 38 -8.37 36.64 -5.15
C VAL A 38 -8.55 36.55 -3.63
N ASP A 39 -9.21 35.52 -3.18
CA ASP A 39 -9.22 35.08 -1.78
C ASP A 39 -8.04 34.13 -1.58
N GLU A 40 -6.99 34.62 -0.94
CA GLU A 40 -5.75 33.85 -0.70
C GLU A 40 -5.98 32.61 0.12
N GLY A 41 -6.95 32.62 1.03
CA GLY A 41 -7.29 31.46 1.89
C GLY A 41 -7.97 30.32 1.12
N LYS A 42 -8.57 30.62 -0.05
CA LYS A 42 -9.21 29.62 -0.91
C LYS A 42 -8.40 29.26 -2.16
N CYS A 43 -7.40 30.07 -2.49
CA CYS A 43 -6.59 29.84 -3.69
C CYS A 43 -5.60 28.69 -3.49
N THR A 44 -5.77 27.63 -4.26
CA THR A 44 -4.88 26.45 -4.25
C THR A 44 -3.76 26.55 -5.28
N ASN A 45 -3.59 27.68 -5.93
CA ASN A 45 -2.58 27.93 -6.98
C ASN A 45 -2.63 26.93 -8.16
N CYS A 46 -3.80 26.42 -8.49
CA CYS A 46 -3.99 25.43 -9.56
C CYS A 46 -3.83 26.02 -10.99
N ASN A 47 -3.63 27.31 -11.13
CA ASN A 47 -3.43 28.05 -12.37
C ASN A 47 -4.58 27.95 -13.43
N ALA A 48 -5.71 27.33 -13.11
CA ALA A 48 -6.84 27.16 -14.03
C ALA A 48 -7.38 28.52 -14.56
N CYS A 49 -7.28 29.58 -13.76
CA CYS A 49 -7.70 30.94 -14.14
C CYS A 49 -6.67 31.66 -15.03
N VAL A 50 -5.37 31.33 -14.90
CA VAL A 50 -4.29 31.93 -15.69
C VAL A 50 -4.48 31.61 -17.16
N SER A 51 -4.67 30.31 -17.48
CA SER A 51 -4.88 29.85 -18.87
C SER A 51 -6.18 30.37 -19.53
N LYS A 52 -7.12 30.88 -18.74
CA LYS A 52 -8.39 31.43 -19.21
C LYS A 52 -8.41 32.96 -19.30
N CYS A 53 -7.33 33.63 -18.90
CA CYS A 53 -7.24 35.07 -18.95
C CYS A 53 -6.67 35.55 -20.31
N ASN A 54 -7.54 36.02 -21.21
CA ASN A 54 -7.13 36.54 -22.54
C ASN A 54 -6.39 37.88 -22.47
N PHE A 55 -6.27 38.46 -21.28
CA PHE A 55 -5.66 39.78 -21.07
C PHE A 55 -4.34 39.70 -20.29
N GLU A 56 -3.85 38.47 -20.03
CA GLU A 56 -2.62 38.26 -19.26
C GLU A 56 -2.62 39.03 -17.93
N ALA A 57 -3.81 39.18 -17.33
CA ALA A 57 -4.00 39.92 -16.10
C ALA A 57 -3.85 39.07 -14.84
N ILE A 58 -3.45 37.82 -14.97
CA ILE A 58 -3.24 36.89 -13.84
C ILE A 58 -1.85 36.30 -13.97
N GLU A 59 -1.01 36.62 -13.00
CA GLU A 59 0.28 35.98 -12.82
C GLU A 59 0.10 34.77 -11.94
N SER A 60 0.69 33.64 -12.34
CA SER A 60 0.88 32.51 -11.42
C SER A 60 1.72 32.97 -10.23
N ALA A 61 1.42 32.47 -9.04
CA ALA A 61 2.36 32.68 -7.96
C ALA A 61 3.74 32.18 -8.42
N PRO A 62 4.82 32.88 -8.04
CA PRO A 62 6.15 32.32 -8.27
C PRO A 62 6.14 30.89 -7.75
N GLU A 63 6.64 29.97 -8.55
CA GLU A 63 6.86 28.61 -8.06
C GLU A 63 7.61 28.76 -6.74
N ALA A 64 7.11 28.12 -5.68
CA ALA A 64 7.84 28.08 -4.42
C ALA A 64 9.28 27.70 -4.76
N GLU A 65 10.25 28.47 -4.27
CA GLU A 65 11.67 28.20 -4.50
C GLU A 65 11.88 26.70 -4.40
N ALA A 66 12.51 26.13 -5.41
CA ALA A 66 12.72 24.69 -5.46
C ALA A 66 13.40 24.29 -4.16
N VAL A 67 12.70 23.52 -3.35
CA VAL A 67 13.28 23.01 -2.09
C VAL A 67 14.53 22.25 -2.48
N ASP A 68 15.67 22.59 -1.89
CA ASP A 68 16.89 21.84 -2.11
C ASP A 68 16.70 20.41 -1.53
N LEU A 69 16.63 19.46 -2.42
CA LEU A 69 16.41 18.05 -2.08
C LEU A 69 17.72 17.26 -2.00
N SER A 70 18.87 17.91 -2.21
CA SER A 70 20.19 17.26 -2.27
C SER A 70 20.63 16.62 -0.96
N ASP A 71 20.08 17.08 0.16
CA ASP A 71 20.33 16.53 1.50
C ASP A 71 19.63 15.17 1.72
N TYR A 72 18.57 14.88 0.94
CA TYR A 72 17.81 13.66 1.11
C TYR A 72 18.48 12.50 0.37
N LYS A 73 18.78 11.42 1.10
CA LYS A 73 19.52 10.27 0.57
C LYS A 73 19.00 8.97 1.15
N HIS A 74 19.30 7.88 0.45
CA HIS A 74 19.03 6.53 0.90
C HIS A 74 17.54 6.15 0.89
N ILE A 75 17.28 4.87 0.95
CA ILE A 75 15.95 4.28 1.01
C ILE A 75 15.73 3.73 2.41
N TRP A 76 14.62 4.09 3.02
CA TRP A 76 14.19 3.54 4.29
C TRP A 76 13.03 2.58 4.09
N VAL A 77 13.07 1.50 4.85
CA VAL A 77 11.97 0.56 5.00
C VAL A 77 11.57 0.55 6.47
N PHE A 78 10.32 0.88 6.75
CA PHE A 78 9.76 0.60 8.07
C PHE A 78 9.64 -0.91 8.23
N ALA A 79 10.57 -1.50 8.97
CA ALA A 79 10.59 -2.93 9.24
C ALA A 79 9.57 -3.24 10.35
N GLU A 80 8.29 -3.39 9.94
CA GLU A 80 7.21 -3.70 10.87
C GLU A 80 7.50 -4.99 11.60
N GLN A 81 7.36 -4.94 12.92
CA GLN A 81 7.51 -6.09 13.80
C GLN A 81 6.28 -6.25 14.71
N ARG A 82 6.02 -7.45 15.14
CA ARG A 82 5.00 -7.77 16.14
C ARG A 82 5.55 -8.80 17.10
N ASP A 83 5.44 -8.53 18.40
CA ASP A 83 5.91 -9.42 19.46
C ASP A 83 7.38 -9.88 19.28
N GLY A 84 8.25 -9.00 18.78
CA GLY A 84 9.67 -9.29 18.55
C GLY A 84 9.95 -10.17 17.34
N LYS A 85 9.07 -10.19 16.34
CA LYS A 85 9.27 -10.88 15.05
C LYS A 85 9.00 -9.91 13.90
N LEU A 86 9.84 -9.90 12.88
CA LEU A 86 9.59 -9.16 11.66
C LEU A 86 8.38 -9.75 10.92
N MET A 87 7.57 -8.88 10.37
CA MET A 87 6.49 -9.28 9.47
C MET A 87 7.04 -9.59 8.09
N ASP A 88 6.45 -10.54 7.40
CA ASP A 88 6.85 -10.95 6.05
C ASP A 88 6.96 -9.79 5.07
N VAL A 89 6.00 -8.87 5.10
CA VAL A 89 6.03 -7.66 4.26
C VAL A 89 7.25 -6.78 4.53
N ALA A 90 7.80 -6.77 5.74
CA ALA A 90 9.03 -6.04 6.03
C ALA A 90 10.22 -6.65 5.29
N LEU A 91 10.31 -7.98 5.25
CA LEU A 91 11.37 -8.72 4.53
C LEU A 91 11.24 -8.56 3.01
N GLU A 92 10.00 -8.57 2.47
CA GLU A 92 9.71 -8.25 1.07
C GLU A 92 10.20 -6.85 0.71
N LEU A 93 9.88 -5.85 1.55
CA LEU A 93 10.27 -4.46 1.31
C LEU A 93 11.76 -4.23 1.47
N ILE A 94 12.44 -4.95 2.35
CA ILE A 94 13.91 -4.92 2.45
C ILE A 94 14.52 -5.44 1.14
N GLY A 95 14.00 -6.56 0.60
CA GLY A 95 14.45 -7.09 -0.69
C GLY A 95 14.22 -6.11 -1.84
N GLU A 96 13.04 -5.54 -1.93
CA GLU A 96 12.69 -4.55 -2.97
C GLU A 96 13.47 -3.25 -2.82
N GLY A 97 13.59 -2.73 -1.60
CA GLY A 97 14.38 -1.52 -1.31
C GLY A 97 15.85 -1.68 -1.67
N TYR A 98 16.43 -2.88 -1.46
CA TYR A 98 17.79 -3.19 -1.90
C TYR A 98 17.91 -3.12 -3.43
N ARG A 99 16.96 -3.71 -4.17
CA ARG A 99 16.91 -3.63 -5.63
C ARG A 99 16.87 -2.17 -6.11
N LEU A 100 15.95 -1.38 -5.54
CA LEU A 100 15.77 0.03 -5.90
C LEU A 100 17.03 0.85 -5.57
N ALA A 101 17.67 0.63 -4.42
CA ALA A 101 18.88 1.32 -4.02
C ALA A 101 20.02 1.09 -5.04
N LYS A 102 20.24 -0.15 -5.44
CA LYS A 102 21.28 -0.50 -6.44
C LYS A 102 20.92 0.00 -7.85
N GLU A 103 19.66 0.19 -8.18
CA GLU A 103 19.26 0.84 -9.43
C GLU A 103 19.49 2.35 -9.42
N ILE A 104 19.41 3.03 -8.26
CA ILE A 104 19.69 4.47 -8.15
C ILE A 104 21.19 4.73 -8.30
N SER A 105 22.01 4.19 -7.39
CA SER A 105 23.46 4.29 -7.42
C SER A 105 24.12 3.33 -6.43
N ASP A 106 25.44 3.08 -6.60
CA ASP A 106 26.21 2.28 -5.64
C ASP A 106 26.32 2.95 -4.25
N ASP A 107 26.19 4.27 -4.18
CA ASP A 107 26.26 5.04 -2.93
C ASP A 107 24.91 5.08 -2.19
N THR A 108 23.84 4.65 -2.83
CA THR A 108 22.52 4.61 -2.22
C THR A 108 22.38 3.37 -1.32
N GLN A 109 22.18 3.58 -0.04
CA GLN A 109 22.03 2.50 0.95
C GLN A 109 20.55 2.15 1.15
N LEU A 110 20.29 0.88 1.40
CA LEU A 110 19.05 0.43 1.98
C LEU A 110 19.18 0.45 3.52
N CYS A 111 18.27 1.16 4.17
CA CYS A 111 18.21 1.27 5.62
C CYS A 111 16.89 0.71 6.14
N ALA A 112 16.91 -0.13 7.16
CA ALA A 112 15.71 -0.55 7.88
C ALA A 112 15.51 0.33 9.12
N VAL A 113 14.26 0.67 9.43
CA VAL A 113 13.87 1.38 10.65
C VAL A 113 13.00 0.46 11.48
N ILE A 114 13.47 0.10 12.67
CA ILE A 114 12.77 -0.78 13.60
C ILE A 114 12.39 0.04 14.84
N VAL A 115 11.13 -0.05 15.26
CA VAL A 115 10.59 0.66 16.43
C VAL A 115 10.00 -0.34 17.41
N GLY A 116 10.29 -0.19 18.69
CA GLY A 116 9.74 -1.06 19.73
C GLY A 116 10.48 -0.99 21.06
N ASP A 117 10.47 -2.10 21.79
CA ASP A 117 11.17 -2.28 23.07
C ASP A 117 11.77 -3.69 23.11
N GLY A 118 13.08 -3.81 23.37
CA GLY A 118 13.80 -5.08 23.45
C GLY A 118 13.92 -5.81 22.10
N ILE A 119 14.11 -5.09 21.02
CA ILE A 119 14.04 -5.59 19.62
C ILE A 119 15.40 -5.62 18.90
N ASP A 120 16.52 -5.50 19.64
CA ASP A 120 17.89 -5.50 19.06
C ASP A 120 18.18 -6.68 18.16
N HIS A 121 17.66 -7.84 18.50
CA HIS A 121 17.87 -9.10 17.78
C HIS A 121 17.35 -9.08 16.34
N LEU A 122 16.37 -8.23 16.03
CA LEU A 122 15.77 -8.10 14.69
C LEU A 122 16.70 -7.47 13.66
N ALA A 123 17.69 -6.68 14.11
CA ALA A 123 18.64 -6.05 13.22
C ALA A 123 19.41 -7.08 12.37
N LYS A 124 19.76 -8.21 12.97
CA LYS A 124 20.46 -9.29 12.27
C LYS A 124 19.66 -9.82 11.08
N GLU A 125 18.38 -10.07 11.27
CA GLU A 125 17.51 -10.57 10.22
C GLU A 125 17.37 -9.53 9.09
N CYS A 126 17.26 -8.22 9.42
CA CYS A 126 17.25 -7.16 8.40
C CYS A 126 18.52 -7.18 7.55
N PHE A 127 19.70 -7.41 8.13
CA PHE A 127 20.94 -7.52 7.37
C PHE A 127 20.96 -8.75 6.47
N GLU A 128 20.49 -9.89 6.96
CA GLU A 128 20.45 -11.11 6.17
C GLU A 128 19.58 -10.96 4.91
N TYR A 129 18.53 -10.13 4.96
CA TYR A 129 17.67 -9.84 3.81
C TYR A 129 18.13 -8.66 2.96
N GLY A 130 19.19 -7.92 3.36
CA GLY A 130 19.85 -6.94 2.49
C GLY A 130 19.87 -5.51 3.00
N ALA A 131 19.44 -5.21 4.22
CA ALA A 131 19.67 -3.92 4.83
C ALA A 131 21.18 -3.71 5.02
N GLU A 132 21.68 -2.52 4.70
CA GLU A 132 23.08 -2.13 4.91
C GLU A 132 23.23 -1.34 6.22
N LYS A 133 22.12 -0.74 6.68
CA LYS A 133 22.04 0.03 7.93
C LYS A 133 20.70 -0.22 8.61
N VAL A 134 20.70 -0.26 9.94
CA VAL A 134 19.48 -0.39 10.74
C VAL A 134 19.41 0.77 11.74
N TYR A 135 18.36 1.55 11.65
CA TYR A 135 18.00 2.54 12.67
C TYR A 135 17.11 1.88 13.70
N LEU A 136 17.65 1.73 14.91
CA LEU A 136 16.98 1.06 16.01
C LEU A 136 16.45 2.09 16.99
N ILE A 137 15.13 2.22 17.09
CA ILE A 137 14.44 3.20 17.94
C ILE A 137 13.74 2.43 19.06
N GLN A 138 14.28 2.49 20.26
CA GLN A 138 13.80 1.69 21.39
C GLN A 138 13.43 2.56 22.59
N ASP A 139 12.25 2.32 23.14
CA ASP A 139 11.78 2.87 24.39
C ASP A 139 10.64 2.00 24.96
N PRO A 140 10.52 1.81 26.29
CA PRO A 140 9.40 1.07 26.89
C PRO A 140 8.00 1.60 26.49
N LEU A 141 7.86 2.88 26.18
CA LEU A 141 6.63 3.48 25.68
C LEU A 141 6.26 3.02 24.26
N LEU A 142 7.23 2.44 23.54
CA LEU A 142 7.04 1.94 22.15
C LEU A 142 6.81 0.43 22.09
N LYS A 143 6.68 -0.23 23.26
CA LYS A 143 6.46 -1.69 23.32
C LYS A 143 5.25 -2.14 22.50
N ASN A 144 4.15 -1.40 22.61
CA ASN A 144 2.95 -1.62 21.82
C ASN A 144 2.81 -0.50 20.79
N TYR A 145 2.31 -0.84 19.62
CA TYR A 145 2.02 0.18 18.61
C TYR A 145 0.98 1.17 19.14
N THR A 146 1.32 2.44 19.04
CA THR A 146 0.39 3.57 19.15
C THR A 146 0.69 4.53 18.02
N THR A 147 -0.35 5.06 17.38
CA THR A 147 -0.20 5.99 16.25
C THR A 147 0.63 7.20 16.63
N ASP A 148 0.37 7.79 17.80
CA ASP A 148 1.08 9.00 18.25
C ASP A 148 2.56 8.74 18.53
N GLY A 149 2.88 7.67 19.28
CA GLY A 149 4.24 7.34 19.68
C GLY A 149 5.12 7.02 18.48
N TYR A 150 4.66 6.08 17.62
CA TYR A 150 5.42 5.69 16.43
C TYR A 150 5.56 6.83 15.43
N THR A 151 4.50 7.61 15.22
CA THR A 151 4.56 8.79 14.33
C THR A 151 5.59 9.79 14.81
N LYS A 152 5.63 10.09 16.13
CA LYS A 152 6.58 11.04 16.67
C LYS A 152 8.02 10.61 16.42
N VAL A 153 8.39 9.42 16.86
CA VAL A 153 9.79 8.99 16.81
C VAL A 153 10.31 8.75 15.40
N ILE A 154 9.45 8.28 14.48
CA ILE A 154 9.85 8.12 13.08
C ILE A 154 9.94 9.47 12.37
N ASN A 155 9.01 10.39 12.65
CA ASN A 155 9.09 11.74 12.08
C ASN A 155 10.36 12.47 12.53
N ASP A 156 10.68 12.42 13.82
CA ASP A 156 11.91 13.02 14.37
C ASP A 156 13.16 12.44 13.69
N ALA A 157 13.18 11.11 13.48
CA ALA A 157 14.26 10.45 12.75
C ALA A 157 14.32 10.85 11.26
N ILE A 158 13.18 11.00 10.57
CA ILE A 158 13.13 11.47 9.18
C ILE A 158 13.68 12.89 9.07
N GLU A 159 13.36 13.77 10.00
CA GLU A 159 13.87 15.15 10.03
C GLU A 159 15.40 15.20 10.23
N GLU A 160 15.93 14.32 11.07
CA GLU A 160 17.37 14.23 11.36
C GLU A 160 18.16 13.61 10.22
N TYR A 161 17.71 12.46 9.69
CA TYR A 161 18.48 11.64 8.74
C TYR A 161 18.10 11.84 7.28
N LYS A 162 16.99 12.53 6.99
CA LYS A 162 16.53 12.94 5.66
C LYS A 162 16.55 11.82 4.61
N PRO A 163 15.78 10.73 4.77
CA PRO A 163 15.68 9.71 3.75
C PRO A 163 15.02 10.24 2.49
N GLU A 164 15.46 9.80 1.31
CA GLU A 164 14.83 10.18 0.05
C GLU A 164 13.51 9.44 -0.18
N ILE A 165 13.48 8.15 0.13
CA ILE A 165 12.33 7.28 -0.05
C ILE A 165 12.04 6.57 1.28
N VAL A 166 10.77 6.44 1.66
CA VAL A 166 10.35 5.63 2.80
C VAL A 166 9.22 4.69 2.40
N LEU A 167 9.45 3.39 2.59
CA LEU A 167 8.51 2.32 2.25
C LEU A 167 7.89 1.72 3.51
N TYR A 168 6.59 1.49 3.46
CA TYR A 168 5.79 0.85 4.52
C TYR A 168 5.01 -0.33 3.95
N GLY A 169 4.79 -1.38 4.72
CA GLY A 169 3.80 -2.40 4.37
C GLY A 169 2.38 -1.83 4.41
N ALA A 170 1.51 -2.19 3.49
CA ALA A 170 0.09 -1.81 3.51
C ALA A 170 -0.72 -2.68 4.49
N THR A 171 -0.17 -2.95 5.66
CA THR A 171 -0.80 -3.58 6.81
C THR A 171 -1.73 -2.61 7.54
N HIS A 172 -2.44 -3.06 8.56
CA HIS A 172 -3.23 -2.15 9.41
C HIS A 172 -2.36 -1.06 10.04
N ILE A 173 -1.16 -1.42 10.53
CA ILE A 173 -0.21 -0.46 11.13
C ILE A 173 0.32 0.49 10.06
N GLY A 174 0.81 -0.01 8.94
CA GLY A 174 1.38 0.84 7.90
C GLY A 174 0.36 1.80 7.27
N ARG A 175 -0.90 1.35 7.10
CA ARG A 175 -2.00 2.19 6.60
C ARG A 175 -2.43 3.29 7.57
N ASP A 176 -2.22 3.10 8.87
CA ASP A 176 -2.47 4.13 9.88
C ASP A 176 -1.25 5.07 10.02
N LEU A 177 -0.05 4.52 10.08
CA LEU A 177 1.20 5.23 10.37
C LEU A 177 1.67 6.13 9.21
N ALA A 178 1.76 5.56 8.00
CA ALA A 178 2.37 6.25 6.86
C ALA A 178 1.67 7.56 6.49
N PRO A 179 0.32 7.66 6.42
CA PRO A 179 -0.35 8.93 6.13
C PRO A 179 -0.17 9.98 7.23
N ARG A 180 0.00 9.56 8.48
CA ARG A 180 0.30 10.46 9.59
C ARG A 180 1.67 11.09 9.44
N ILE A 181 2.67 10.29 9.10
CA ILE A 181 4.03 10.77 8.87
C ILE A 181 4.06 11.66 7.62
N ALA A 182 3.42 11.24 6.50
CA ALA A 182 3.34 12.06 5.30
C ALA A 182 2.71 13.45 5.56
N GLY A 183 1.66 13.50 6.38
CA GLY A 183 1.04 14.76 6.80
C GLY A 183 1.98 15.64 7.61
N ARG A 184 2.83 15.08 8.48
CA ARG A 184 3.81 15.84 9.27
C ARG A 184 4.99 16.32 8.41
N CYS A 185 5.51 15.47 7.54
CA CYS A 185 6.56 15.82 6.58
C CYS A 185 6.06 16.75 5.45
N ASN A 186 4.76 17.04 5.39
CA ASN A 186 4.13 17.79 4.30
C ASN A 186 4.49 17.23 2.91
N THR A 187 4.45 15.93 2.76
CA THR A 187 4.80 15.20 1.55
C THR A 187 3.66 14.33 1.05
N GLY A 188 3.79 13.81 -0.19
CA GLY A 188 2.83 12.87 -0.78
C GLY A 188 3.05 11.44 -0.31
N LEU A 189 1.94 10.69 -0.23
CA LEU A 189 1.94 9.25 0.03
C LEU A 189 1.11 8.54 -1.02
N THR A 190 1.68 7.51 -1.66
CA THR A 190 0.92 6.61 -2.52
C THR A 190 0.58 5.35 -1.74
N ALA A 191 -0.71 5.07 -1.61
CA ALA A 191 -1.18 3.92 -0.84
C ALA A 191 -1.39 2.68 -1.71
N ASP A 192 -1.07 1.49 -1.14
CA ASP A 192 -1.41 0.18 -1.69
C ASP A 192 -0.73 -0.11 -3.05
N CYS A 193 0.55 0.25 -3.15
CA CYS A 193 1.35 0.03 -4.35
C CYS A 193 1.57 -1.46 -4.60
N THR A 194 1.62 -1.82 -5.88
CA THR A 194 1.92 -3.17 -6.34
C THR A 194 3.20 -3.25 -7.18
N ARG A 195 3.76 -2.09 -7.53
CA ARG A 195 5.04 -2.00 -8.24
C ARG A 195 5.74 -0.68 -7.95
N LEU A 196 7.06 -0.74 -7.89
CA LEU A 196 7.94 0.40 -7.66
C LEU A 196 9.07 0.39 -8.71
N ASP A 197 9.30 1.52 -9.36
CA ASP A 197 10.40 1.70 -10.30
C ASP A 197 11.11 3.04 -10.02
N VAL A 198 12.43 3.06 -10.10
CA VAL A 198 13.22 4.30 -9.96
C VAL A 198 13.72 4.79 -11.31
N LYS A 199 14.04 3.90 -12.25
CA LYS A 199 14.44 4.26 -13.62
C LYS A 199 13.23 4.42 -14.52
N VAL A 200 13.28 5.42 -15.41
CA VAL A 200 12.22 5.62 -16.43
C VAL A 200 12.22 4.46 -17.43
N SER A 201 13.41 3.93 -17.79
CA SER A 201 13.51 2.76 -18.67
C SER A 201 12.78 1.54 -18.15
N SER A 202 12.96 1.18 -16.87
CA SER A 202 12.27 0.05 -16.23
C SER A 202 10.75 0.23 -16.23
N TYR A 203 10.30 1.46 -15.96
CA TYR A 203 8.88 1.80 -16.04
C TYR A 203 8.32 1.68 -17.47
N ILE A 204 9.05 2.15 -18.49
CA ILE A 204 8.64 2.04 -19.89
C ILE A 204 8.49 0.58 -20.31
N GLU A 205 9.44 -0.30 -19.96
CA GLU A 205 9.37 -1.73 -20.25
C GLU A 205 8.11 -2.37 -19.64
N PHE A 206 7.85 -2.06 -18.38
CA PHE A 206 6.64 -2.52 -17.71
C PHE A 206 5.38 -2.01 -18.40
N ALA A 207 5.29 -0.70 -18.66
CA ALA A 207 4.12 -0.09 -19.27
C ALA A 207 3.81 -0.69 -20.65
N LYS A 208 4.82 -0.90 -21.49
CA LYS A 208 4.67 -1.52 -22.81
C LYS A 208 4.17 -2.96 -22.74
N LYS A 209 4.60 -3.72 -21.72
CA LYS A 209 4.23 -5.14 -21.58
C LYS A 209 2.84 -5.34 -20.98
N ASN A 210 2.43 -4.46 -20.05
CA ASN A 210 1.30 -4.71 -19.16
C ASN A 210 0.17 -3.69 -19.28
N THR A 211 0.32 -2.66 -20.12
CA THR A 211 -0.67 -1.57 -20.24
C THR A 211 -0.82 -1.12 -21.69
N THR A 212 -1.86 -0.36 -21.97
CA THR A 212 -2.07 0.30 -23.26
C THR A 212 -1.56 1.75 -23.27
N LEU A 213 -0.76 2.13 -22.26
CA LEU A 213 -0.24 3.49 -22.14
C LEU A 213 0.76 3.80 -23.26
N ASP A 214 0.56 4.92 -23.94
CA ASP A 214 1.55 5.46 -24.87
C ASP A 214 2.74 6.04 -24.09
N THR A 215 3.88 5.40 -24.21
CA THR A 215 5.13 5.82 -23.56
C THR A 215 6.07 6.59 -24.48
N SER A 216 5.65 6.95 -25.68
CA SER A 216 6.48 7.63 -26.69
C SER A 216 7.00 8.99 -26.24
N SER A 217 6.30 9.65 -25.33
CA SER A 217 6.69 10.94 -24.73
C SER A 217 7.71 10.83 -23.58
N LEU A 218 8.02 9.62 -23.11
CA LEU A 218 8.95 9.40 -22.02
C LEU A 218 10.35 9.14 -22.58
N ASP A 219 11.36 9.82 -22.05
CA ASP A 219 12.76 9.56 -22.41
C ASP A 219 13.30 8.39 -21.57
N PRO A 220 13.66 7.25 -22.19
CA PRO A 220 14.24 6.11 -21.48
C PRO A 220 15.58 6.42 -20.82
N ASN A 221 16.27 7.48 -21.27
CA ASN A 221 17.56 7.92 -20.73
C ASN A 221 17.41 9.06 -19.70
N ASP A 222 16.18 9.40 -19.30
CA ASP A 222 15.95 10.39 -18.25
C ASP A 222 16.71 9.97 -16.98
N PRO A 223 17.65 10.80 -16.50
CA PRO A 223 18.47 10.49 -15.33
C PRO A 223 17.73 10.58 -14.02
N SER A 224 16.46 11.02 -14.02
CA SER A 224 15.67 11.14 -12.81
C SER A 224 15.42 9.77 -12.15
N THR A 225 15.78 9.68 -10.87
CA THR A 225 15.60 8.48 -10.05
C THR A 225 14.42 8.58 -9.09
N GLY A 226 13.55 9.58 -9.28
CA GLY A 226 12.33 9.69 -8.49
C GLY A 226 11.44 8.45 -8.63
N ILE A 227 10.98 7.92 -7.50
CA ILE A 227 10.22 6.66 -7.48
C ILE A 227 8.87 6.79 -8.22
N LYS A 228 8.60 5.88 -9.14
CA LYS A 228 7.34 5.69 -9.86
C LYS A 228 6.54 4.64 -9.10
N GLN A 229 5.46 5.06 -8.49
CA GLN A 229 4.66 4.26 -7.55
C GLN A 229 3.39 3.82 -8.25
N THR A 230 3.34 2.56 -8.69
CA THR A 230 2.19 2.02 -9.42
C THR A 230 1.25 1.29 -8.49
N ARG A 231 -0.01 1.63 -8.56
CA ARG A 231 -1.07 1.04 -7.75
C ARG A 231 -2.32 0.71 -8.58
N PRO A 232 -3.08 -0.32 -8.23
CA PRO A 232 -4.39 -0.54 -8.81
C PRO A 232 -5.38 0.54 -8.36
N ALA A 233 -6.22 0.98 -9.30
CA ALA A 233 -7.31 1.91 -9.08
C ALA A 233 -8.61 1.33 -9.66
N PHE A 234 -9.76 1.86 -9.23
CA PHE A 234 -11.08 1.42 -9.71
C PHE A 234 -11.27 -0.12 -9.70
N GLY A 235 -10.99 -0.75 -8.55
CA GLY A 235 -11.18 -2.19 -8.39
C GLY A 235 -10.17 -3.06 -9.15
N GLY A 236 -9.02 -2.51 -9.53
CA GLY A 236 -7.96 -3.22 -10.25
C GLY A 236 -8.02 -3.10 -11.77
N ASN A 237 -9.08 -2.51 -12.32
CA ASN A 237 -9.24 -2.35 -13.77
C ASN A 237 -8.31 -1.29 -14.39
N LEU A 238 -7.75 -0.41 -13.58
CA LEU A 238 -6.78 0.61 -14.00
C LEU A 238 -5.55 0.56 -13.10
N MET A 239 -4.39 0.79 -13.70
CA MET A 239 -3.14 0.99 -12.98
C MET A 239 -2.77 2.48 -13.03
N ALA A 240 -2.61 3.08 -11.86
CA ALA A 240 -2.20 4.47 -11.73
C ALA A 240 -0.76 4.54 -11.26
N THR A 241 0.09 5.25 -11.99
CA THR A 241 1.47 5.52 -11.57
C THR A 241 1.57 6.95 -11.07
N ILE A 242 2.01 7.10 -9.84
CA ILE A 242 2.12 8.36 -9.13
C ILE A 242 3.59 8.68 -8.89
N VAL A 243 3.95 9.94 -9.04
CA VAL A 243 5.27 10.49 -8.75
C VAL A 243 5.16 11.68 -7.81
N CYS A 244 6.15 11.89 -6.96
CA CYS A 244 6.21 12.98 -6.00
C CYS A 244 7.51 13.77 -6.17
N PRO A 245 7.63 14.63 -7.22
CA PRO A 245 8.90 15.24 -7.59
C PRO A 245 9.33 16.39 -6.67
N LYS A 246 8.39 17.06 -6.00
CA LYS A 246 8.62 18.34 -5.31
C LYS A 246 8.87 18.23 -3.80
N THR A 247 8.58 17.10 -3.18
CA THR A 247 8.67 16.92 -1.72
C THR A 247 9.42 15.64 -1.35
N ARG A 248 9.96 15.60 -0.14
CA ARG A 248 10.65 14.44 0.43
C ARG A 248 10.21 14.20 1.89
N PRO A 249 10.33 12.97 2.37
CA PRO A 249 10.63 11.77 1.59
C PRO A 249 9.50 11.43 0.60
N GLN A 250 9.82 10.69 -0.46
CA GLN A 250 8.81 10.06 -1.31
C GLN A 250 8.29 8.82 -0.58
N MET A 251 7.00 8.73 -0.34
CA MET A 251 6.44 7.70 0.54
C MET A 251 5.43 6.81 -0.16
N SER A 252 5.48 5.52 0.16
CA SER A 252 4.46 4.56 -0.28
C SER A 252 4.15 3.51 0.76
N THR A 253 2.90 3.05 0.78
CA THR A 253 2.58 1.75 1.36
C THR A 253 2.48 0.72 0.25
N VAL A 254 3.03 -0.47 0.48
CA VAL A 254 3.11 -1.55 -0.50
C VAL A 254 2.29 -2.74 -0.01
N ARG A 255 1.52 -3.30 -0.91
CA ARG A 255 0.65 -4.45 -0.61
C ARG A 255 1.49 -5.66 -0.21
N PRO A 256 1.19 -6.33 0.92
CA PRO A 256 1.86 -7.59 1.30
C PRO A 256 1.71 -8.67 0.22
N GLY A 257 2.71 -9.53 0.07
CA GLY A 257 2.72 -10.65 -0.87
C GLY A 257 2.94 -10.26 -2.33
N VAL A 258 3.24 -8.98 -2.63
CA VAL A 258 3.43 -8.49 -4.00
C VAL A 258 4.90 -8.40 -4.39
N MET A 259 5.74 -8.07 -3.42
CA MET A 259 7.19 -8.01 -3.64
C MET A 259 7.84 -9.32 -3.20
N SER A 260 8.84 -9.77 -3.95
CA SER A 260 9.56 -10.99 -3.60
C SER A 260 10.55 -10.73 -2.48
N LYS A 261 10.57 -11.60 -1.48
CA LYS A 261 11.65 -11.63 -0.50
C LYS A 261 12.95 -11.96 -1.22
N ARG A 262 14.03 -11.31 -0.80
CA ARG A 262 15.37 -11.69 -1.23
C ARG A 262 15.78 -12.97 -0.51
N GLU A 263 16.57 -13.81 -1.18
CA GLU A 263 17.20 -14.94 -0.50
C GLU A 263 18.10 -14.42 0.63
N PRO A 264 17.92 -14.91 1.87
CA PRO A 264 18.72 -14.45 2.98
C PRO A 264 20.19 -14.84 2.82
N VAL A 265 21.09 -13.94 3.20
CA VAL A 265 22.53 -14.17 3.23
C VAL A 265 22.94 -14.42 4.69
N PRO A 266 23.09 -15.68 5.13
CA PRO A 266 23.37 -15.98 6.52
C PRO A 266 24.67 -15.31 6.98
N GLY A 267 24.62 -14.64 8.14
CA GLY A 267 25.77 -13.98 8.73
C GLY A 267 26.11 -12.62 8.10
N ALA A 268 25.25 -12.07 7.24
CA ALA A 268 25.41 -10.71 6.78
C ALA A 268 25.36 -9.73 7.97
N THR A 269 26.16 -8.67 7.88
CA THR A 269 26.31 -7.65 8.91
C THR A 269 26.20 -6.26 8.31
N GLY A 270 25.83 -5.28 9.11
CA GLY A 270 25.73 -3.89 8.70
C GLY A 270 25.91 -2.94 9.88
N GLU A 271 25.63 -1.68 9.64
CA GLU A 271 25.72 -0.63 10.67
C GLU A 271 24.41 -0.55 11.48
N ILE A 272 24.53 -0.54 12.81
CA ILE A 272 23.38 -0.28 13.70
C ILE A 272 23.52 1.13 14.25
N VAL A 273 22.51 1.95 13.98
CA VAL A 273 22.38 3.30 14.55
C VAL A 273 21.32 3.26 15.65
N ASN A 274 21.76 3.32 16.90
CA ASN A 274 20.84 3.44 18.04
C ASN A 274 20.32 4.86 18.14
N VAL A 275 19.08 5.07 17.70
CA VAL A 275 18.41 6.38 17.77
C VAL A 275 17.72 6.50 19.12
N LYS A 276 18.15 7.46 19.93
CA LYS A 276 17.48 7.72 21.22
C LYS A 276 16.23 8.56 20.97
N PRO A 277 15.03 8.01 21.16
CA PRO A 277 13.81 8.76 20.90
C PRO A 277 13.59 9.84 21.95
N ALA A 278 13.17 11.03 21.51
CA ALA A 278 12.70 12.10 22.38
C ALA A 278 11.19 11.92 22.62
N ILE A 279 10.81 10.91 23.40
CA ILE A 279 9.41 10.56 23.68
C ILE A 279 9.10 10.58 25.16
N GLU A 280 7.95 11.13 25.51
CA GLU A 280 7.42 11.16 26.87
C GLU A 280 5.99 10.59 26.88
N ALA A 281 5.53 10.12 28.05
CA ALA A 281 4.18 9.57 28.18
C ALA A 281 3.08 10.58 27.76
N ALA A 282 3.34 11.87 27.88
CA ALA A 282 2.41 12.93 27.45
C ALA A 282 2.26 13.05 25.92
N ASP A 283 3.21 12.53 25.15
CA ASP A 283 3.13 12.52 23.69
C ASP A 283 2.14 11.48 23.16
N ILE A 284 1.75 10.51 24.00
CA ILE A 284 0.87 9.40 23.63
C ILE A 284 -0.49 9.62 24.28
N ARG A 285 -1.50 9.94 23.47
CA ARG A 285 -2.87 10.25 23.93
C ARG A 285 -3.75 9.03 24.17
N THR A 286 -3.30 7.87 23.75
CA THR A 286 -4.02 6.59 23.86
C THR A 286 -3.23 5.61 24.70
N GLN A 287 -3.92 4.75 25.44
CA GLN A 287 -3.32 3.69 26.22
C GLN A 287 -3.82 2.34 25.74
N VAL A 288 -2.92 1.41 25.46
CA VAL A 288 -3.28 0.02 25.21
C VAL A 288 -3.65 -0.61 26.56
N VAL A 289 -4.93 -0.90 26.75
CA VAL A 289 -5.43 -1.49 28.00
C VAL A 289 -5.17 -3.00 28.02
N GLU A 290 -5.46 -3.66 26.90
CA GLU A 290 -5.34 -5.11 26.77
C GLU A 290 -5.09 -5.47 25.32
N VAL A 291 -4.27 -6.49 25.09
CA VAL A 291 -4.09 -7.15 23.78
C VAL A 291 -4.69 -8.54 23.89
N VAL A 292 -5.87 -8.73 23.30
CA VAL A 292 -6.54 -10.03 23.27
C VAL A 292 -6.01 -10.82 22.10
N LYS A 293 -5.24 -11.86 22.38
CA LYS A 293 -4.82 -12.83 21.35
C LYS A 293 -5.90 -13.89 21.22
N SER A 294 -6.32 -14.18 19.98
CA SER A 294 -7.21 -15.31 19.73
C SER A 294 -6.55 -16.61 20.24
N ALA A 295 -7.32 -17.45 20.95
CA ALA A 295 -6.81 -18.72 21.48
C ALA A 295 -6.41 -19.71 20.37
N LYS A 296 -6.90 -19.54 19.14
CA LYS A 296 -6.36 -20.13 17.93
C LYS A 296 -5.38 -19.11 17.34
N GLU A 297 -4.12 -19.46 17.17
CA GLU A 297 -3.22 -18.76 16.25
C GLU A 297 -3.84 -18.90 14.85
N LEU A 298 -4.74 -17.97 14.52
CA LEU A 298 -5.33 -17.91 13.20
C LEU A 298 -4.23 -17.42 12.28
N VAL A 299 -3.73 -18.29 11.41
CA VAL A 299 -2.83 -17.90 10.32
C VAL A 299 -3.41 -16.65 9.66
N SER A 300 -2.58 -15.63 9.50
CA SER A 300 -2.96 -14.39 8.84
C SER A 300 -3.41 -14.72 7.41
N LEU A 301 -4.48 -14.08 6.95
CA LEU A 301 -4.91 -14.25 5.55
C LEU A 301 -3.85 -13.76 4.56
N THR A 302 -2.98 -12.83 4.97
CA THR A 302 -1.91 -12.30 4.11
C THR A 302 -0.75 -13.27 3.94
N ASP A 303 -0.58 -14.19 4.90
CA ASP A 303 0.57 -15.10 4.97
C ASP A 303 0.16 -16.55 4.60
N ALA A 304 -1.11 -16.74 4.20
CA ALA A 304 -1.63 -18.04 3.84
C ALA A 304 -1.32 -18.40 2.39
N ASP A 305 -0.71 -19.57 2.17
CA ASP A 305 -0.45 -20.12 0.83
C ASP A 305 -1.74 -20.59 0.15
N ILE A 306 -2.70 -21.09 0.92
CA ILE A 306 -3.99 -21.57 0.40
C ILE A 306 -5.12 -20.92 1.18
N ILE A 307 -6.09 -20.35 0.45
CA ILE A 307 -7.27 -19.72 1.03
C ILE A 307 -8.53 -20.40 0.49
N VAL A 308 -9.43 -20.79 1.40
CA VAL A 308 -10.77 -21.30 1.09
C VAL A 308 -11.81 -20.28 1.50
N ALA A 309 -12.35 -19.52 0.56
CA ALA A 309 -13.24 -18.41 0.84
C ALA A 309 -14.72 -18.74 0.58
N GLY A 310 -15.57 -18.42 1.55
CA GLY A 310 -17.01 -18.63 1.48
C GLY A 310 -17.80 -17.37 1.15
N GLY A 311 -18.80 -17.51 0.27
CA GLY A 311 -19.72 -16.45 -0.08
C GLY A 311 -21.16 -16.72 0.41
N ARG A 312 -22.11 -15.86 0.00
CA ARG A 312 -23.55 -16.07 0.29
C ARG A 312 -24.12 -17.38 -0.26
N GLY A 313 -23.44 -18.00 -1.23
CA GLY A 313 -23.81 -19.31 -1.75
C GLY A 313 -23.76 -20.44 -0.72
N LEU A 314 -23.11 -20.22 0.44
CA LEU A 314 -23.15 -21.14 1.58
C LEU A 314 -24.53 -21.20 2.25
N GLY A 315 -25.34 -20.15 2.14
CA GLY A 315 -26.69 -20.11 2.71
C GLY A 315 -26.75 -19.67 4.17
N ASP A 316 -25.85 -20.17 5.03
CA ASP A 316 -25.79 -19.84 6.46
C ASP A 316 -24.37 -20.03 7.04
N ALA A 317 -24.24 -19.80 8.37
CA ALA A 317 -22.98 -19.95 9.11
C ALA A 317 -22.50 -21.40 9.22
N GLU A 318 -23.40 -22.39 9.17
CA GLU A 318 -23.03 -23.81 9.26
C GLU A 318 -22.21 -24.25 8.05
N GLY A 319 -22.42 -23.61 6.89
CA GLY A 319 -21.63 -23.87 5.67
C GLY A 319 -20.14 -23.62 5.83
N PHE A 320 -19.75 -22.73 6.77
CA PHE A 320 -18.34 -22.49 7.03
C PHE A 320 -17.64 -23.67 7.71
N LYS A 321 -18.35 -24.52 8.43
CA LYS A 321 -17.77 -25.75 9.00
C LYS A 321 -17.22 -26.68 7.92
N LEU A 322 -17.93 -26.77 6.80
CA LEU A 322 -17.46 -27.55 5.64
C LEU A 322 -16.21 -26.93 5.01
N LEU A 323 -16.16 -25.60 4.94
CA LEU A 323 -14.98 -24.92 4.42
C LEU A 323 -13.78 -25.01 5.38
N ASP A 324 -14.04 -24.97 6.69
CA ASP A 324 -13.01 -25.15 7.71
C ASP A 324 -12.39 -26.57 7.61
N GLU A 325 -13.23 -27.62 7.47
CA GLU A 325 -12.79 -29.00 7.25
C GLU A 325 -11.93 -29.12 5.99
N PHE A 326 -12.40 -28.56 4.89
CA PHE A 326 -11.65 -28.56 3.63
C PHE A 326 -10.33 -27.79 3.75
N ALA A 327 -10.35 -26.58 4.32
CA ALA A 327 -9.16 -25.77 4.52
C ALA A 327 -8.14 -26.49 5.41
N GLU A 328 -8.57 -27.08 6.53
CA GLU A 328 -7.69 -27.86 7.41
C GLU A 328 -7.05 -29.04 6.68
N LYS A 329 -7.83 -29.73 5.82
CA LYS A 329 -7.36 -30.88 5.07
C LYS A 329 -6.24 -30.54 4.08
N ILE A 330 -6.36 -29.39 3.39
CA ILE A 330 -5.38 -28.98 2.38
C ILE A 330 -4.30 -28.03 2.92
N GLY A 331 -4.24 -27.83 4.24
CA GLY A 331 -3.28 -26.91 4.87
C GLY A 331 -3.57 -25.43 4.58
N GLY A 332 -4.81 -25.07 4.29
CA GLY A 332 -5.25 -23.72 3.96
C GLY A 332 -5.94 -23.00 5.12
N VAL A 333 -6.42 -21.81 4.82
CA VAL A 333 -7.10 -20.92 5.78
C VAL A 333 -8.47 -20.52 5.25
N THR A 334 -9.49 -20.56 6.12
CA THR A 334 -10.84 -20.12 5.76
C THR A 334 -10.94 -18.61 5.74
N ALA A 335 -11.57 -18.09 4.68
CA ALA A 335 -11.88 -16.68 4.49
C ALA A 335 -13.34 -16.48 4.05
N ALA A 336 -13.76 -15.22 3.89
CA ALA A 336 -15.13 -14.92 3.52
C ALA A 336 -15.27 -13.70 2.64
N SER A 337 -16.35 -13.65 1.87
CA SER A 337 -16.80 -12.43 1.22
C SER A 337 -17.43 -11.48 2.24
N ARG A 338 -17.43 -10.17 1.93
CA ARG A 338 -18.12 -9.16 2.76
C ARG A 338 -19.56 -9.54 3.08
N ALA A 339 -20.28 -10.07 2.12
CA ALA A 339 -21.69 -10.41 2.33
C ALA A 339 -21.90 -11.51 3.39
N ALA A 340 -20.98 -12.46 3.53
CA ALA A 340 -21.03 -13.47 4.59
C ALA A 340 -20.68 -12.87 5.96
N VAL A 341 -19.71 -11.96 6.01
CA VAL A 341 -19.34 -11.22 7.23
C VAL A 341 -20.47 -10.30 7.68
N ASP A 342 -21.05 -9.51 6.77
CA ASP A 342 -22.19 -8.61 7.08
C ASP A 342 -23.42 -9.39 7.56
N SER A 343 -23.55 -10.68 7.19
CA SER A 343 -24.60 -11.60 7.68
C SER A 343 -24.26 -12.20 9.05
N GLY A 344 -23.10 -11.91 9.63
CA GLY A 344 -22.65 -12.42 10.93
C GLY A 344 -22.26 -13.90 10.95
N TRP A 345 -21.97 -14.50 9.79
CA TRP A 345 -21.62 -15.92 9.69
C TRP A 345 -20.18 -16.22 10.09
N ILE A 346 -19.29 -15.23 9.93
CA ILE A 346 -17.87 -15.34 10.25
C ILE A 346 -17.34 -13.96 10.66
N ASP A 347 -16.25 -13.92 11.42
CA ASP A 347 -15.65 -12.68 11.91
C ASP A 347 -15.08 -11.81 10.78
N HIS A 348 -15.11 -10.48 10.99
CA HIS A 348 -14.61 -9.49 10.02
C HIS A 348 -13.13 -9.68 9.68
N SER A 349 -12.31 -10.20 10.59
CA SER A 349 -10.90 -10.49 10.34
C SER A 349 -10.67 -11.51 9.20
N ARG A 350 -11.71 -12.24 8.81
CA ARG A 350 -11.70 -13.20 7.71
C ARG A 350 -12.21 -12.63 6.39
N GLN A 351 -12.54 -11.34 6.36
CA GLN A 351 -13.05 -10.70 5.15
C GLN A 351 -11.97 -10.48 4.10
N VAL A 352 -12.18 -11.04 2.90
CA VAL A 352 -11.37 -10.76 1.71
C VAL A 352 -12.13 -9.80 0.79
N GLY A 353 -11.44 -8.77 0.28
CA GLY A 353 -12.00 -7.80 -0.65
C GLY A 353 -11.47 -6.39 -0.44
N GLN A 354 -11.98 -5.43 -1.18
CA GLN A 354 -11.56 -4.03 -1.19
C GLN A 354 -11.61 -3.37 0.20
N THR A 355 -12.60 -3.74 1.02
CA THR A 355 -12.82 -3.20 2.38
C THR A 355 -12.38 -4.16 3.48
N GLY A 356 -11.82 -5.31 3.12
CA GLY A 356 -11.23 -6.31 4.00
C GLY A 356 -9.74 -6.47 3.73
N THR A 357 -9.25 -7.68 3.93
CA THR A 357 -7.87 -8.04 3.63
C THR A 357 -7.71 -8.30 2.14
N THR A 358 -6.64 -7.78 1.55
CA THR A 358 -6.19 -8.17 0.21
C THR A 358 -5.18 -9.29 0.36
N VAL A 359 -5.34 -10.34 -0.42
CA VAL A 359 -4.56 -11.58 -0.33
C VAL A 359 -3.96 -11.94 -1.69
N LYS A 360 -2.86 -12.67 -1.65
CA LYS A 360 -2.22 -13.26 -2.83
C LYS A 360 -1.70 -14.66 -2.48
N PRO A 361 -2.60 -15.63 -2.20
CA PRO A 361 -2.19 -17.01 -1.98
C PRO A 361 -1.74 -17.68 -3.29
N ASN A 362 -1.04 -18.80 -3.17
CA ASN A 362 -0.75 -19.68 -4.32
C ASN A 362 -2.06 -20.26 -4.88
N ILE A 363 -3.04 -20.59 -4.01
CA ILE A 363 -4.35 -21.12 -4.45
C ILE A 363 -5.48 -20.44 -3.68
N TYR A 364 -6.46 -19.93 -4.41
CA TYR A 364 -7.67 -19.33 -3.85
C TYR A 364 -8.91 -20.09 -4.29
N PHE A 365 -9.59 -20.75 -3.35
CA PHE A 365 -10.89 -21.40 -3.59
C PHE A 365 -12.02 -20.40 -3.32
N ALA A 366 -12.79 -20.04 -4.33
CA ALA A 366 -13.96 -19.17 -4.24
C ALA A 366 -15.26 -20.01 -4.21
N CYS A 367 -15.73 -20.31 -2.99
CA CYS A 367 -16.86 -21.21 -2.76
C CYS A 367 -18.18 -20.43 -2.59
N GLY A 368 -19.10 -20.52 -3.55
CA GLY A 368 -20.37 -19.82 -3.50
C GLY A 368 -20.24 -18.28 -3.51
N ILE A 369 -19.19 -17.78 -4.15
CA ILE A 369 -18.89 -16.35 -4.31
C ILE A 369 -19.32 -15.93 -5.71
N SER A 370 -20.02 -14.78 -5.82
CA SER A 370 -20.54 -14.29 -7.10
C SER A 370 -19.49 -13.66 -8.01
N GLY A 371 -18.40 -13.11 -7.44
CA GLY A 371 -17.39 -12.37 -8.23
C GLY A 371 -17.67 -10.87 -8.35
N ALA A 372 -18.26 -10.25 -7.33
CA ALA A 372 -18.40 -8.80 -7.30
C ALA A 372 -17.02 -8.13 -7.36
N ILE A 373 -16.90 -7.02 -8.09
CA ILE A 373 -15.63 -6.28 -8.32
C ILE A 373 -14.90 -5.97 -7.01
N GLN A 374 -15.65 -5.65 -5.94
CA GLN A 374 -15.07 -5.36 -4.63
C GLN A 374 -14.42 -6.59 -3.97
N HIS A 375 -14.93 -7.79 -4.26
CA HIS A 375 -14.30 -9.03 -3.81
C HIS A 375 -13.08 -9.37 -4.65
N LEU A 376 -13.22 -9.27 -5.98
CA LEU A 376 -12.14 -9.52 -6.94
C LEU A 376 -10.92 -8.63 -6.64
N ALA A 377 -11.13 -7.37 -6.29
CA ALA A 377 -10.05 -6.44 -5.91
C ALA A 377 -9.18 -6.96 -4.75
N GLY A 378 -9.69 -7.87 -3.93
CA GLY A 378 -8.97 -8.46 -2.80
C GLY A 378 -8.28 -9.78 -3.10
N MET A 379 -8.55 -10.47 -4.25
CA MET A 379 -8.04 -11.82 -4.46
C MET A 379 -7.60 -12.13 -5.91
N GLN A 380 -7.91 -11.30 -6.88
CA GLN A 380 -7.64 -11.57 -8.30
C GLN A 380 -6.14 -11.69 -8.66
N THR A 381 -5.25 -11.37 -7.75
CA THR A 381 -3.79 -11.52 -7.91
C THR A 381 -3.27 -12.84 -7.36
N SER A 382 -4.15 -13.74 -6.89
CA SER A 382 -3.78 -15.12 -6.52
C SER A 382 -3.17 -15.85 -7.72
N ASP A 383 -2.25 -16.78 -7.48
CA ASP A 383 -1.57 -17.48 -8.57
C ASP A 383 -2.50 -18.46 -9.29
N ILE A 384 -3.38 -19.13 -8.53
CA ILE A 384 -4.42 -20.01 -9.07
C ILE A 384 -5.76 -19.71 -8.39
N ILE A 385 -6.81 -19.52 -9.16
CA ILE A 385 -8.17 -19.29 -8.67
C ILE A 385 -9.06 -20.47 -9.10
N VAL A 386 -9.65 -21.14 -8.10
CA VAL A 386 -10.62 -22.22 -8.28
C VAL A 386 -11.99 -21.72 -7.84
N ALA A 387 -12.95 -21.62 -8.76
CA ALA A 387 -14.30 -21.18 -8.45
C ALA A 387 -15.30 -22.33 -8.41
N ILE A 388 -16.11 -22.38 -7.36
CA ILE A 388 -17.22 -23.33 -7.20
C ILE A 388 -18.52 -22.54 -7.04
N ASN A 389 -19.40 -22.59 -8.02
CA ASN A 389 -20.68 -21.90 -7.98
C ASN A 389 -21.75 -22.70 -8.76
N LYS A 390 -23.00 -22.66 -8.29
CA LYS A 390 -24.12 -23.30 -9.02
C LYS A 390 -24.63 -22.46 -10.20
N ASP A 391 -24.36 -21.17 -10.21
CA ASP A 391 -24.70 -20.27 -11.29
C ASP A 391 -23.58 -20.27 -12.33
N PRO A 392 -23.79 -20.82 -13.53
CA PRO A 392 -22.77 -20.87 -14.56
C PRO A 392 -22.38 -19.49 -15.11
N ASP A 393 -23.25 -18.49 -14.94
CA ASP A 393 -23.03 -17.12 -15.41
C ASP A 393 -22.45 -16.20 -14.31
N ALA A 394 -22.03 -16.78 -13.18
CA ALA A 394 -21.43 -15.99 -12.09
C ALA A 394 -20.11 -15.33 -12.54
N PRO A 395 -19.95 -14.01 -12.37
CA PRO A 395 -18.75 -13.29 -12.80
C PRO A 395 -17.42 -13.83 -12.23
N ILE A 396 -17.46 -14.60 -11.15
CA ILE A 396 -16.26 -15.23 -10.59
C ILE A 396 -15.55 -16.15 -11.60
N PHE A 397 -16.31 -16.75 -12.52
CA PHE A 397 -15.74 -17.63 -13.54
C PHE A 397 -14.93 -16.89 -14.61
N GLU A 398 -15.12 -15.57 -14.76
CA GLU A 398 -14.33 -14.75 -15.69
C GLU A 398 -12.86 -14.61 -15.25
N VAL A 399 -12.58 -14.77 -13.95
CA VAL A 399 -11.25 -14.65 -13.37
C VAL A 399 -10.69 -15.97 -12.85
N ALA A 400 -11.47 -17.03 -12.87
CA ALA A 400 -11.06 -18.34 -12.38
C ALA A 400 -10.24 -19.09 -13.42
N ASP A 401 -9.11 -19.70 -12.97
CA ASP A 401 -8.33 -20.63 -13.78
C ASP A 401 -9.05 -21.98 -13.91
N TYR A 402 -9.77 -22.39 -12.86
CA TYR A 402 -10.60 -23.60 -12.84
C TYR A 402 -12.00 -23.26 -12.31
N GLY A 403 -13.01 -23.66 -13.05
CA GLY A 403 -14.42 -23.45 -12.70
C GLY A 403 -15.18 -24.76 -12.54
N ILE A 404 -15.86 -24.94 -11.42
CA ILE A 404 -16.77 -26.08 -11.17
C ILE A 404 -18.18 -25.54 -11.02
N VAL A 405 -19.03 -25.79 -12.00
CA VAL A 405 -20.45 -25.45 -11.94
C VAL A 405 -21.19 -26.58 -11.21
N GLY A 406 -21.56 -26.31 -9.94
CA GLY A 406 -22.18 -27.32 -9.10
C GLY A 406 -22.58 -26.86 -7.72
N ASP A 407 -23.21 -27.76 -6.99
CA ASP A 407 -23.55 -27.55 -5.58
C ASP A 407 -22.31 -27.79 -4.71
N LEU A 408 -21.83 -26.73 -4.02
CA LEU A 408 -20.65 -26.79 -3.17
C LEU A 408 -20.75 -27.87 -2.09
N TYR A 409 -21.96 -28.17 -1.58
CA TYR A 409 -22.18 -29.23 -0.60
C TYR A 409 -22.04 -30.67 -1.16
N LYS A 410 -21.90 -30.81 -2.47
CA LYS A 410 -21.55 -32.07 -3.15
C LYS A 410 -20.11 -32.04 -3.66
N VAL A 411 -19.67 -30.87 -4.14
CA VAL A 411 -18.35 -30.72 -4.73
C VAL A 411 -17.25 -30.76 -3.67
N ILE A 412 -17.40 -30.02 -2.57
CA ILE A 412 -16.35 -29.95 -1.53
C ILE A 412 -16.11 -31.31 -0.84
N PRO A 413 -17.13 -32.08 -0.42
CA PRO A 413 -16.89 -33.43 0.11
C PRO A 413 -16.18 -34.36 -0.88
N ALA A 414 -16.51 -34.27 -2.19
CA ALA A 414 -15.83 -35.06 -3.21
C ALA A 414 -14.37 -34.62 -3.38
N LEU A 415 -14.07 -33.33 -3.28
CA LEU A 415 -12.69 -32.84 -3.29
C LEU A 415 -11.87 -33.31 -2.07
N ILE A 416 -12.48 -33.36 -0.89
CA ILE A 416 -11.86 -33.90 0.31
C ILE A 416 -11.50 -35.37 0.12
N GLU A 417 -12.46 -36.18 -0.40
CA GLU A 417 -12.26 -37.61 -0.67
C GLU A 417 -11.14 -37.84 -1.70
N GLU A 418 -11.15 -37.08 -2.81
CA GLU A 418 -10.11 -37.20 -3.85
C GLU A 418 -8.74 -36.71 -3.36
N TRP A 419 -8.70 -35.75 -2.46
CA TRP A 419 -7.44 -35.34 -1.82
C TRP A 419 -6.82 -36.47 -1.01
N ASP A 420 -7.61 -37.19 -0.19
CA ASP A 420 -7.17 -38.36 0.54
C ASP A 420 -6.60 -39.45 -0.36
N ASN A 421 -7.27 -39.68 -1.50
CA ASN A 421 -6.81 -40.65 -2.50
C ASN A 421 -5.49 -40.23 -3.16
N ALA A 422 -5.34 -38.93 -3.48
CA ALA A 422 -4.12 -38.39 -4.07
C ALA A 422 -2.93 -38.44 -3.07
N GLU A 423 -3.15 -38.11 -1.82
CA GLU A 423 -2.14 -38.16 -0.77
C GLU A 423 -1.63 -39.59 -0.56
N ALA A 424 -2.54 -40.56 -0.52
CA ALA A 424 -2.20 -42.00 -0.43
C ALA A 424 -1.39 -42.48 -1.64
N LEU A 425 -1.66 -41.97 -2.84
CA LEU A 425 -0.90 -42.31 -4.05
C LEU A 425 0.50 -41.69 -4.05
N PHE A 426 0.66 -40.47 -3.54
CA PHE A 426 1.97 -39.82 -3.38
C PHE A 426 2.84 -40.59 -2.38
N GLU A 427 2.32 -40.93 -1.20
CA GLU A 427 3.05 -41.72 -0.21
C GLU A 427 3.42 -43.11 -0.72
N ALA A 428 2.63 -43.70 -1.58
CA ALA A 428 2.93 -44.98 -2.20
C ALA A 428 4.02 -44.91 -3.27
N SER A 429 4.19 -43.74 -3.91
CA SER A 429 5.21 -43.51 -4.95
C SER A 429 6.60 -43.19 -4.39
N GLU A 430 6.69 -42.75 -3.13
CA GLU A 430 7.95 -42.45 -2.44
C GLU A 430 8.54 -43.67 -1.69
N LYS A 431 7.83 -44.81 -1.65
CA LYS A 431 8.28 -46.10 -1.09
C LYS A 431 8.74 -47.06 -2.19
#